data_825c472b2a9b05cc15341e3e4a0e2c10
#
_entry.id   825c472b2a9b05cc15341e3e4a0e2c10
#
_cell.length_a   1.000
_cell.length_b   1.000
_cell.length_c   1.000
_cell.angle_alpha   90.00
_cell.angle_beta   90.00
_cell.angle_gamma   90.00
#
_symmetry.space_group_name_H-M   'P 1'
#
loop_
_entity.id
_entity.type
_entity.pdbx_description
1 polymer ?
#
loop_
_entity_poly.entity_id
_entity_poly.type
_entity_poly.pdbx_seq_one_letter_code
_entity_poly.pdbx_strand_id
1 'polypeptide(L)'
;QNVPEAKQYFEDYICDDGLNMGPYRIKCSMWREGDKCIFDFAGTDPQSISSINFLLNEEMFKMFAGIYMIMVFDPQILFNDGFYDLMEVRIPAGTLLKPLKPAALSCRTHALGRIFDILAGLLGQGNPDFMCGAGFSDSPHFMYSGYRANGEWYQLYQIGFGGIPGKPFGDGPDGHSLWPAFTNVPNEFLESYFPLRIETYETIPDSGGAGRFRGGNA
;
A
#
# COMPACT_ATOMS: atom_id res chain seq x y z
N GLN A 1 -13.38 11.16 -17.36
CA GLN A 1 -13.86 10.55 -18.62
C GLN A 1 -13.45 9.08 -18.74
N ASN A 2 -12.35 8.64 -18.10
CA ASN A 2 -11.85 7.26 -18.18
C ASN A 2 -12.51 6.29 -17.17
N VAL A 3 -13.34 6.78 -16.26
CA VAL A 3 -14.09 5.95 -15.32
C VAL A 3 -15.45 5.64 -15.93
N PRO A 4 -15.83 4.35 -16.12
CA PRO A 4 -17.10 3.99 -16.69
C PRO A 4 -18.27 4.28 -15.75
N GLU A 5 -19.48 4.47 -16.33
CA GLU A 5 -20.73 4.58 -15.56
C GLU A 5 -21.15 3.23 -14.98
N ALA A 6 -20.80 2.14 -15.69
CA ALA A 6 -21.05 0.79 -15.21
C ALA A 6 -20.21 0.49 -13.97
N LYS A 7 -20.86 -0.02 -12.92
CA LYS A 7 -20.20 -0.40 -11.68
C LYS A 7 -19.23 -1.56 -11.93
N GLN A 8 -17.96 -1.31 -11.66
CA GLN A 8 -16.88 -2.31 -11.65
C GLN A 8 -16.50 -2.62 -10.22
N TYR A 9 -15.87 -3.76 -9.97
CA TYR A 9 -15.31 -4.06 -8.64
C TYR A 9 -13.98 -4.81 -8.77
N PHE A 10 -13.19 -4.67 -7.74
CA PHE A 10 -11.98 -5.45 -7.53
C PHE A 10 -11.85 -5.79 -6.05
N GLU A 11 -11.20 -6.90 -5.75
CA GLU A 11 -10.97 -7.33 -4.37
C GLU A 11 -9.59 -7.96 -4.24
N ASP A 12 -9.02 -7.81 -3.06
CA ASP A 12 -7.74 -8.38 -2.68
C ASP A 12 -7.78 -8.81 -1.21
N TYR A 13 -6.78 -9.56 -0.76
CA TYR A 13 -6.83 -10.26 0.50
C TYR A 13 -5.57 -10.01 1.33
N ILE A 14 -5.76 -9.84 2.66
CA ILE A 14 -4.70 -10.04 3.65
C ILE A 14 -4.79 -11.49 4.09
N CYS A 15 -3.74 -12.27 3.84
CA CYS A 15 -3.80 -13.72 3.97
C CYS A 15 -3.97 -14.20 5.41
N ASP A 16 -3.33 -13.51 6.37
CA ASP A 16 -3.31 -13.88 7.78
C ASP A 16 -3.19 -12.64 8.67
N ASP A 17 -3.72 -12.69 9.87
CA ASP A 17 -3.69 -11.58 10.82
C ASP A 17 -2.66 -11.75 11.95
N GLY A 18 -1.79 -12.75 11.84
CA GLY A 18 -0.80 -13.09 12.86
C GLY A 18 -1.37 -13.92 14.03
N LEU A 19 -2.67 -14.21 14.02
CA LEU A 19 -3.37 -15.03 15.02
C LEU A 19 -3.99 -16.30 14.39
N ASN A 20 -3.53 -16.67 13.20
CA ASN A 20 -4.04 -17.78 12.38
C ASN A 20 -5.51 -17.59 11.95
N MET A 21 -5.93 -16.35 11.77
CA MET A 21 -7.22 -16.01 11.22
C MET A 21 -7.04 -15.31 9.87
N GLY A 22 -7.90 -15.62 8.92
CA GLY A 22 -7.89 -15.06 7.57
C GLY A 22 -8.35 -16.10 6.52
N PRO A 23 -8.28 -15.79 5.22
CA PRO A 23 -7.92 -14.48 4.68
C PRO A 23 -8.98 -13.41 4.94
N TYR A 24 -8.57 -12.14 5.03
CA TYR A 24 -9.45 -10.99 5.15
C TYR A 24 -9.56 -10.27 3.81
N ARG A 25 -10.78 -10.17 3.31
CA ARG A 25 -11.07 -9.51 2.04
C ARG A 25 -11.21 -8.01 2.19
N ILE A 26 -10.56 -7.27 1.29
CA ILE A 26 -10.84 -5.86 1.02
C ILE A 26 -11.47 -5.79 -0.37
N LYS A 27 -12.64 -5.20 -0.47
CA LYS A 27 -13.38 -5.06 -1.72
C LYS A 27 -13.70 -3.60 -1.97
N CYS A 28 -13.51 -3.14 -3.19
CA CYS A 28 -13.94 -1.83 -3.63
C CYS A 28 -14.70 -1.94 -4.95
N SER A 29 -15.79 -1.19 -5.05
CA SER A 29 -16.50 -0.96 -6.30
C SER A 29 -16.27 0.46 -6.75
N MET A 30 -16.13 0.69 -8.07
CA MET A 30 -15.90 1.99 -8.66
C MET A 30 -16.87 2.20 -9.84
N TRP A 31 -17.43 3.41 -9.94
CA TRP A 31 -18.24 3.86 -11.07
C TRP A 31 -18.31 5.38 -11.13
N ARG A 32 -18.79 5.93 -12.22
CA ARG A 32 -18.99 7.37 -12.39
C ARG A 32 -20.46 7.74 -12.24
N GLU A 33 -20.74 8.74 -11.43
CA GLU A 33 -22.04 9.41 -11.32
C GLU A 33 -21.85 10.90 -11.63
N GLY A 34 -22.34 11.35 -12.79
CA GLY A 34 -22.10 12.71 -13.25
C GLY A 34 -20.60 13.00 -13.39
N ASP A 35 -20.12 14.01 -12.66
CA ASP A 35 -18.72 14.43 -12.65
C ASP A 35 -17.88 13.75 -11.55
N LYS A 36 -18.50 12.88 -10.73
CA LYS A 36 -17.82 12.22 -9.61
C LYS A 36 -17.48 10.77 -9.90
N CYS A 37 -16.33 10.36 -9.45
CA CYS A 37 -15.93 8.96 -9.31
C CYS A 37 -16.34 8.46 -7.94
N ILE A 38 -17.16 7.42 -7.87
CA ILE A 38 -17.63 6.83 -6.62
C ILE A 38 -16.76 5.61 -6.30
N PHE A 39 -16.23 5.56 -5.08
CA PHE A 39 -15.55 4.41 -4.51
C PHE A 39 -16.35 3.88 -3.33
N ASP A 40 -16.77 2.61 -3.39
CA ASP A 40 -17.60 1.99 -2.37
C ASP A 40 -16.95 0.69 -1.87
N PHE A 41 -16.56 0.68 -0.61
CA PHE A 41 -15.92 -0.45 0.07
C PHE A 41 -16.91 -1.44 0.69
N ALA A 42 -18.18 -1.39 0.30
CA ALA A 42 -19.17 -2.37 0.74
C ALA A 42 -18.76 -3.80 0.33
N GLY A 43 -18.81 -4.72 1.28
CA GLY A 43 -18.36 -6.10 1.12
C GLY A 43 -16.92 -6.35 1.56
N THR A 44 -16.21 -5.35 2.08
CA THR A 44 -14.98 -5.54 2.87
C THR A 44 -15.33 -6.28 4.17
N ASP A 45 -14.48 -7.22 4.56
CA ASP A 45 -14.70 -8.05 5.75
C ASP A 45 -14.73 -7.23 7.05
N PRO A 46 -15.36 -7.76 8.11
CA PRO A 46 -15.39 -7.14 9.42
C PRO A 46 -13.97 -6.89 9.98
N GLN A 47 -13.89 -5.96 10.92
CA GLN A 47 -12.63 -5.70 11.63
C GLN A 47 -12.09 -6.96 12.30
N SER A 48 -10.75 -7.10 12.27
CA SER A 48 -10.03 -8.15 12.98
C SER A 48 -9.84 -7.78 14.47
N ILE A 49 -9.70 -8.80 15.32
CA ILE A 49 -9.22 -8.65 16.69
C ILE A 49 -7.72 -8.35 16.76
N SER A 50 -7.00 -8.63 15.68
CA SER A 50 -5.57 -8.37 15.50
C SER A 50 -5.29 -6.93 15.05
N SER A 51 -4.02 -6.60 14.91
CA SER A 51 -3.52 -5.24 14.62
C SER A 51 -3.58 -4.83 13.14
N ILE A 52 -4.13 -5.66 12.25
CA ILE A 52 -4.18 -5.39 10.81
C ILE A 52 -5.27 -4.39 10.37
N ASN A 53 -6.10 -3.92 11.30
CA ASN A 53 -7.12 -2.93 10.97
C ASN A 53 -6.51 -1.61 10.51
N PHE A 54 -7.22 -0.92 9.63
CA PHE A 54 -6.85 0.39 9.14
C PHE A 54 -7.96 1.40 9.43
N LEU A 55 -7.69 2.39 10.26
CA LEU A 55 -8.62 3.49 10.45
C LEU A 55 -8.51 4.46 9.27
N LEU A 56 -9.06 4.04 8.15
CA LEU A 56 -9.14 4.83 6.93
C LEU A 56 -10.35 5.77 7.01
N ASN A 57 -10.15 7.02 6.62
CA ASN A 57 -11.25 7.93 6.34
C ASN A 57 -11.30 8.28 4.84
N GLU A 58 -12.37 8.90 4.44
CA GLU A 58 -12.68 9.23 3.05
C GLU A 58 -11.61 10.16 2.44
N GLU A 59 -11.16 11.18 3.17
CA GLU A 59 -10.15 12.13 2.70
C GLU A 59 -8.76 11.47 2.60
N MET A 60 -8.43 10.61 3.54
CA MET A 60 -7.18 9.85 3.51
C MET A 60 -7.14 8.91 2.29
N PHE A 61 -8.26 8.26 1.95
CA PHE A 61 -8.33 7.44 0.74
C PHE A 61 -8.11 8.28 -0.52
N LYS A 62 -8.74 9.43 -0.64
CA LYS A 62 -8.56 10.34 -1.77
C LYS A 62 -7.10 10.79 -1.93
N MET A 63 -6.44 11.08 -0.82
CA MET A 63 -5.00 11.38 -0.79
C MET A 63 -4.18 10.21 -1.33
N PHE A 64 -4.41 8.99 -0.85
CA PHE A 64 -3.68 7.81 -1.33
C PHE A 64 -3.93 7.52 -2.81
N ALA A 65 -5.17 7.68 -3.29
CA ALA A 65 -5.48 7.55 -4.70
C ALA A 65 -4.70 8.57 -5.55
N GLY A 66 -4.61 9.82 -5.10
CA GLY A 66 -3.82 10.86 -5.76
C GLY A 66 -2.32 10.56 -5.77
N ILE A 67 -1.76 10.15 -4.63
CA ILE A 67 -0.36 9.75 -4.52
C ILE A 67 -0.07 8.57 -5.46
N TYR A 68 -0.95 7.57 -5.49
CA TYR A 68 -0.81 6.42 -6.37
C TYR A 68 -0.77 6.83 -7.84
N MET A 69 -1.68 7.71 -8.27
CA MET A 69 -1.72 8.22 -9.65
C MET A 69 -0.43 8.94 -10.04
N ILE A 70 0.12 9.78 -9.15
CA ILE A 70 1.38 10.50 -9.38
C ILE A 70 2.54 9.51 -9.49
N MET A 71 2.65 8.56 -8.57
CA MET A 71 3.81 7.68 -8.48
C MET A 71 3.84 6.63 -9.59
N VAL A 72 2.67 6.11 -9.95
CA VAL A 72 2.61 4.97 -10.88
C VAL A 72 2.41 5.42 -12.32
N PHE A 73 1.63 6.47 -12.56
CA PHE A 73 1.22 6.83 -13.92
C PHE A 73 1.85 8.12 -14.43
N ASP A 74 1.71 9.23 -13.71
CA ASP A 74 2.18 10.52 -14.19
C ASP A 74 2.65 11.42 -13.03
N PRO A 75 3.97 11.60 -12.87
CA PRO A 75 4.52 12.47 -11.82
C PRO A 75 4.22 13.96 -12.02
N GLN A 76 3.65 14.36 -13.17
CA GLN A 76 3.27 15.74 -13.45
C GLN A 76 1.83 16.07 -13.09
N ILE A 77 1.06 15.11 -12.59
CA ILE A 77 -0.29 15.35 -12.08
C ILE A 77 -0.24 16.38 -10.95
N LEU A 78 -0.95 17.50 -11.14
CA LEU A 78 -1.09 18.51 -10.11
C LEU A 78 -2.13 18.04 -9.09
N PHE A 79 -1.64 17.64 -7.93
CA PHE A 79 -2.47 17.23 -6.82
C PHE A 79 -2.80 18.45 -5.95
N ASN A 80 -4.09 18.79 -5.85
CA ASN A 80 -4.60 19.89 -5.06
C ASN A 80 -6.02 19.59 -4.54
N ASP A 81 -6.60 20.50 -3.76
CA ASP A 81 -7.92 20.29 -3.14
C ASP A 81 -9.05 20.01 -4.14
N GLY A 82 -8.97 20.56 -5.34
CA GLY A 82 -9.95 20.27 -6.40
C GLY A 82 -10.01 18.82 -6.84
N PHE A 83 -8.94 18.05 -6.59
CA PHE A 83 -8.94 16.61 -6.84
C PHE A 83 -9.91 15.87 -5.91
N TYR A 84 -10.05 16.31 -4.67
CA TYR A 84 -10.93 15.69 -3.68
C TYR A 84 -12.41 15.78 -4.06
N ASP A 85 -12.81 16.86 -4.72
CA ASP A 85 -14.20 17.07 -5.15
C ASP A 85 -14.63 16.12 -6.27
N LEU A 86 -13.66 15.56 -7.01
CA LEU A 86 -13.92 14.60 -8.08
C LEU A 86 -14.25 13.19 -7.56
N MET A 87 -14.09 12.93 -6.26
CA MET A 87 -14.29 11.64 -5.67
C MET A 87 -15.31 11.66 -4.53
N GLU A 88 -16.19 10.67 -4.52
CA GLU A 88 -17.01 10.30 -3.36
C GLU A 88 -16.57 8.92 -2.88
N VAL A 89 -16.32 8.79 -1.58
CA VAL A 89 -15.82 7.56 -0.97
C VAL A 89 -16.80 7.09 0.11
N ARG A 90 -17.12 5.79 0.08
CA ARG A 90 -18.04 5.15 1.03
C ARG A 90 -17.33 4.01 1.73
N ILE A 91 -17.08 4.13 3.04
CA ILE A 91 -16.40 3.12 3.85
C ILE A 91 -17.34 2.68 4.97
N PRO A 92 -17.88 1.45 4.94
CA PRO A 92 -18.78 0.96 5.99
C PRO A 92 -18.07 0.85 7.33
N ALA A 93 -18.74 1.31 8.40
CA ALA A 93 -18.25 1.17 9.77
C ALA A 93 -18.25 -0.30 10.21
N GLY A 94 -17.32 -0.67 11.09
CA GLY A 94 -17.15 -2.02 11.60
C GLY A 94 -16.39 -2.96 10.67
N THR A 95 -15.89 -2.44 9.55
CA THR A 95 -15.04 -3.19 8.62
C THR A 95 -13.55 -3.02 8.96
N LEU A 96 -12.72 -3.83 8.34
CA LEU A 96 -11.25 -3.76 8.42
C LEU A 96 -10.71 -2.34 8.14
N LEU A 97 -11.39 -1.58 7.27
CA LEU A 97 -10.98 -0.23 6.84
C LEU A 97 -11.59 0.91 7.66
N LYS A 98 -12.61 0.64 8.47
CA LYS A 98 -13.26 1.61 9.36
C LYS A 98 -13.71 0.94 10.67
N PRO A 99 -12.74 0.42 11.44
CA PRO A 99 -13.06 -0.34 12.64
C PRO A 99 -13.71 0.53 13.71
N LEU A 100 -14.59 -0.09 14.50
CA LEU A 100 -15.18 0.49 15.69
C LEU A 100 -14.24 0.29 16.89
N LYS A 101 -14.21 1.26 17.80
CA LYS A 101 -13.41 1.17 19.03
C LYS A 101 -13.99 0.14 20.02
N PRO A 102 -13.15 -0.60 20.75
CA PRO A 102 -11.69 -0.64 20.64
C PRO A 102 -11.22 -1.45 19.42
N ALA A 103 -10.12 -1.02 18.77
CA ALA A 103 -9.49 -1.75 17.68
C ALA A 103 -7.97 -1.57 17.71
N ALA A 104 -7.25 -2.65 17.40
CA ALA A 104 -5.80 -2.61 17.23
C ALA A 104 -5.43 -2.16 15.81
N LEU A 105 -4.46 -1.24 15.68
CA LEU A 105 -4.17 -0.50 14.44
C LEU A 105 -2.67 -0.51 14.05
N SER A 106 -1.87 -1.40 14.59
CA SER A 106 -0.40 -1.34 14.45
C SER A 106 0.09 -1.61 13.01
N CYS A 107 -0.54 -2.55 12.31
CA CYS A 107 -0.08 -3.07 11.01
C CYS A 107 -0.97 -2.62 9.84
N ARG A 108 -1.42 -1.37 9.83
CA ARG A 108 -2.31 -0.81 8.79
C ARG A 108 -1.73 -0.85 7.37
N THR A 109 -0.42 -0.97 7.24
CA THR A 109 0.29 -0.97 5.95
C THR A 109 -0.08 -2.16 5.07
N HIS A 110 -0.44 -3.31 5.65
CA HIS A 110 -0.96 -4.45 4.89
C HIS A 110 -2.25 -4.10 4.14
N ALA A 111 -3.21 -3.48 4.82
CA ALA A 111 -4.44 -3.01 4.19
C ALA A 111 -4.18 -1.93 3.13
N LEU A 112 -3.24 -1.01 3.39
CA LEU A 112 -2.88 0.05 2.45
C LEU A 112 -2.27 -0.51 1.17
N GLY A 113 -1.37 -1.49 1.26
CA GLY A 113 -0.80 -2.17 0.09
C GLY A 113 -1.90 -2.79 -0.79
N ARG A 114 -2.86 -3.49 -0.18
CA ARG A 114 -4.02 -4.04 -0.90
C ARG A 114 -4.88 -2.97 -1.56
N ILE A 115 -5.06 -1.80 -0.94
CA ILE A 115 -5.79 -0.69 -1.53
C ILE A 115 -5.12 -0.20 -2.82
N PHE A 116 -3.80 -0.15 -2.88
CA PHE A 116 -3.09 0.22 -4.11
C PHE A 116 -3.30 -0.80 -5.23
N ASP A 117 -3.26 -2.09 -4.94
CA ASP A 117 -3.54 -3.14 -5.92
C ASP A 117 -5.01 -3.12 -6.38
N ILE A 118 -5.93 -2.84 -5.46
CA ILE A 118 -7.36 -2.65 -5.79
C ILE A 118 -7.55 -1.44 -6.70
N LEU A 119 -6.88 -0.32 -6.45
CA LEU A 119 -6.92 0.86 -7.31
C LEU A 119 -6.39 0.53 -8.71
N ALA A 120 -5.25 -0.18 -8.79
CA ALA A 120 -4.69 -0.64 -10.05
C ALA A 120 -5.68 -1.50 -10.84
N GLY A 121 -6.29 -2.49 -10.18
CA GLY A 121 -7.26 -3.39 -10.79
C GLY A 121 -8.53 -2.67 -11.28
N LEU A 122 -9.05 -1.72 -10.48
CA LEU A 122 -10.22 -0.93 -10.86
C LEU A 122 -9.95 0.01 -12.02
N LEU A 123 -8.84 0.77 -11.96
CA LEU A 123 -8.47 1.72 -13.02
C LEU A 123 -8.15 0.98 -14.32
N GLY A 124 -7.44 -0.16 -14.25
CA GLY A 124 -7.09 -0.98 -15.40
C GLY A 124 -8.30 -1.62 -16.10
N GLN A 125 -9.38 -1.94 -15.37
CA GLN A 125 -10.64 -2.40 -15.98
C GLN A 125 -11.31 -1.29 -16.80
N GLY A 126 -11.21 -0.05 -16.35
CA GLY A 126 -11.78 1.11 -17.06
C GLY A 126 -10.94 1.56 -18.25
N ASN A 127 -9.63 1.50 -18.12
CA ASN A 127 -8.69 1.90 -19.16
C ASN A 127 -7.39 1.07 -19.03
N PRO A 128 -7.06 0.24 -20.05
CA PRO A 128 -5.84 -0.56 -20.05
C PRO A 128 -4.54 0.22 -19.87
N ASP A 129 -4.51 1.50 -20.21
CA ASP A 129 -3.35 2.37 -19.98
C ASP A 129 -3.07 2.64 -18.50
N PHE A 130 -4.02 2.37 -17.63
CA PHE A 130 -3.88 2.42 -16.17
C PHE A 130 -3.70 1.05 -15.53
N MET A 131 -3.58 -0.01 -16.34
CA MET A 131 -3.34 -1.35 -15.80
C MET A 131 -1.86 -1.48 -15.42
N CYS A 132 -1.59 -1.87 -14.17
CA CYS A 132 -0.27 -2.33 -13.75
C CYS A 132 -0.37 -3.71 -13.11
N GLY A 133 0.74 -4.38 -12.94
CA GLY A 133 0.80 -5.65 -12.22
C GLY A 133 0.46 -5.48 -10.74
N ALA A 134 0.34 -6.59 -10.01
CA ALA A 134 0.28 -6.55 -8.56
C ALA A 134 1.59 -6.00 -7.99
N GLY A 135 1.49 -5.15 -6.99
CA GLY A 135 2.64 -4.58 -6.30
C GLY A 135 3.21 -5.54 -5.26
N PHE A 136 4.27 -5.10 -4.61
CA PHE A 136 4.80 -5.78 -3.42
C PHE A 136 3.86 -5.68 -2.22
N SER A 137 2.78 -5.14 -2.26
CA SER A 137 1.58 -5.03 -1.38
C SER A 137 1.78 -5.32 0.12
N ASP A 138 3.01 -5.28 0.59
CA ASP A 138 3.40 -5.48 1.98
C ASP A 138 4.50 -4.49 2.35
N SER A 139 4.77 -4.37 3.64
CA SER A 139 5.91 -3.63 4.17
C SER A 139 6.41 -4.39 5.39
N PRO A 140 7.36 -5.31 5.21
CA PRO A 140 7.95 -6.04 6.32
C PRO A 140 8.50 -5.08 7.37
N HIS A 141 8.10 -5.31 8.61
CA HIS A 141 8.52 -4.49 9.74
C HIS A 141 9.55 -5.25 10.54
N PHE A 142 10.77 -4.74 10.56
CA PHE A 142 11.87 -5.32 11.31
C PHE A 142 12.05 -4.53 12.62
N MET A 143 11.84 -5.20 13.74
CA MET A 143 12.05 -4.64 15.06
C MET A 143 13.19 -5.39 15.76
N TYR A 144 14.25 -4.67 16.03
CA TYR A 144 15.42 -5.18 16.75
C TYR A 144 15.51 -4.50 18.11
N SER A 145 15.75 -5.27 19.16
CA SER A 145 15.99 -4.71 20.48
C SER A 145 17.06 -5.50 21.22
N GLY A 146 17.73 -4.86 22.15
CA GLY A 146 18.78 -5.47 22.94
C GLY A 146 19.40 -4.50 23.93
N TYR A 147 20.56 -4.86 24.46
CA TYR A 147 21.33 -4.00 25.39
C TYR A 147 22.71 -3.71 24.80
N ARG A 148 23.13 -2.46 24.96
CA ARG A 148 24.50 -2.03 24.66
C ARG A 148 25.46 -2.62 25.68
N ALA A 149 26.77 -2.57 25.39
CA ALA A 149 27.80 -3.03 26.31
C ALA A 149 27.77 -2.30 27.68
N ASN A 150 27.25 -1.09 27.71
CA ASN A 150 27.07 -0.30 28.94
C ASN A 150 25.77 -0.61 29.70
N GLY A 151 24.97 -1.60 29.24
CA GLY A 151 23.70 -1.99 29.84
C GLY A 151 22.50 -1.14 29.42
N GLU A 152 22.69 -0.15 28.55
CA GLU A 152 21.60 0.68 28.02
C GLU A 152 20.76 -0.11 27.01
N TRP A 153 19.44 -0.08 27.17
CA TRP A 153 18.53 -0.71 26.23
C TRP A 153 18.42 0.11 24.94
N TYR A 154 18.31 -0.58 23.79
CA TYR A 154 18.02 0.04 22.51
C TYR A 154 16.91 -0.68 21.77
N GLN A 155 16.24 0.06 20.90
CA GLN A 155 15.32 -0.48 19.90
C GLN A 155 15.57 0.21 18.56
N LEU A 156 15.59 -0.58 17.50
CA LEU A 156 15.64 -0.13 16.10
C LEU A 156 14.42 -0.66 15.39
N TYR A 157 13.77 0.19 14.63
CA TYR A 157 12.64 -0.13 13.79
C TYR A 157 12.96 0.24 12.35
N GLN A 158 12.80 -0.73 11.45
CA GLN A 158 13.00 -0.54 10.02
C GLN A 158 11.81 -1.10 9.25
N ILE A 159 11.51 -0.51 8.11
CA ILE A 159 10.48 -0.97 7.18
C ILE A 159 11.19 -1.36 5.88
N GLY A 160 10.93 -2.58 5.41
CA GLY A 160 11.35 -3.03 4.09
C GLY A 160 10.32 -2.68 3.03
N PHE A 161 10.79 -2.48 1.81
CA PHE A 161 9.95 -2.29 0.63
C PHE A 161 10.46 -3.15 -0.50
N GLY A 162 9.53 -3.66 -1.31
CA GLY A 162 9.85 -4.37 -2.54
C GLY A 162 9.83 -3.45 -3.76
N GLY A 163 9.82 -4.06 -4.95
CA GLY A 163 9.75 -3.33 -6.20
C GLY A 163 8.35 -2.77 -6.51
N ILE A 164 8.31 -1.77 -7.37
CA ILE A 164 7.07 -1.24 -7.95
C ILE A 164 6.59 -2.19 -9.05
N PRO A 165 5.29 -2.37 -9.24
CA PRO A 165 4.77 -3.22 -10.30
C PRO A 165 5.13 -2.71 -11.71
N GLY A 166 5.23 -3.64 -12.66
CA GLY A 166 5.38 -3.31 -14.08
C GLY A 166 4.19 -2.50 -14.58
N LYS A 167 4.44 -1.51 -15.42
CA LYS A 167 3.47 -0.57 -15.98
C LYS A 167 3.24 -0.84 -17.46
N PRO A 168 2.17 -0.30 -18.09
CA PRO A 168 1.92 -0.47 -19.51
C PRO A 168 3.06 0.01 -20.43
N PHE A 169 3.86 0.95 -19.95
CA PHE A 169 4.89 1.66 -20.73
C PHE A 169 6.30 1.52 -20.17
N GLY A 170 6.52 0.64 -19.20
CA GLY A 170 7.87 0.46 -18.64
C GLY A 170 7.93 -0.50 -17.46
N ASP A 171 9.17 -0.90 -17.15
CA ASP A 171 9.48 -1.72 -15.99
C ASP A 171 9.21 -0.98 -14.68
N GLY A 172 8.91 -1.74 -13.63
CA GLY A 172 8.84 -1.23 -12.27
C GLY A 172 10.23 -0.96 -11.69
N PRO A 173 10.45 0.15 -10.97
CA PRO A 173 11.69 0.39 -10.24
C PRO A 173 11.97 -0.66 -9.17
N ASP A 174 13.25 -1.01 -9.00
CA ASP A 174 13.71 -1.95 -7.97
C ASP A 174 13.73 -1.29 -6.58
N GLY A 175 13.44 -2.05 -5.51
CA GLY A 175 13.61 -1.65 -4.12
C GLY A 175 13.05 -0.26 -3.77
N HIS A 176 11.92 0.12 -4.34
CA HIS A 176 11.39 1.48 -4.25
C HIS A 176 10.29 1.61 -3.22
N SER A 177 10.36 2.64 -2.39
CA SER A 177 9.29 2.98 -1.45
C SER A 177 8.11 3.62 -2.18
N LEU A 178 6.89 3.18 -1.86
CA LEU A 178 5.66 3.86 -2.26
C LEU A 178 5.44 5.21 -1.52
N TRP A 179 6.28 5.54 -0.54
CA TRP A 179 6.22 6.78 0.20
C TRP A 179 7.29 7.74 -0.31
N PRO A 180 6.93 8.86 -0.93
CA PRO A 180 7.88 9.72 -1.66
C PRO A 180 8.94 10.40 -0.81
N ALA A 181 8.77 10.42 0.53
CA ALA A 181 9.73 11.06 1.45
C ALA A 181 10.66 10.07 2.17
N PHE A 182 10.53 8.76 1.90
CA PHE A 182 11.36 7.77 2.58
C PHE A 182 12.71 7.64 1.88
N THR A 183 13.76 7.68 2.69
CA THR A 183 15.14 7.44 2.28
C THR A 183 15.78 6.43 3.21
N ASN A 184 16.71 5.64 2.68
CA ASN A 184 17.47 4.71 3.51
C ASN A 184 18.42 5.48 4.44
N VAL A 185 18.52 5.01 5.68
CA VAL A 185 19.60 5.42 6.57
C VAL A 185 20.88 4.72 6.11
N PRO A 186 21.98 5.42 5.87
CA PRO A 186 23.25 4.79 5.51
C PRO A 186 23.68 3.73 6.52
N ASN A 187 24.21 2.60 6.04
CA ASN A 187 24.62 1.46 6.88
C ASN A 187 25.63 1.87 7.96
N GLU A 188 26.53 2.80 7.63
CA GLU A 188 27.54 3.30 8.54
C GLU A 188 26.93 4.01 9.75
N PHE A 189 25.82 4.72 9.57
CA PHE A 189 25.10 5.33 10.70
C PHE A 189 24.42 4.28 11.56
N LEU A 190 23.78 3.27 10.95
CA LEU A 190 23.15 2.19 11.69
C LEU A 190 24.17 1.45 12.57
N GLU A 191 25.33 1.09 12.00
CA GLU A 191 26.39 0.41 12.72
C GLU A 191 27.05 1.28 13.79
N SER A 192 27.06 2.62 13.60
CA SER A 192 27.60 3.55 14.58
C SER A 192 26.69 3.76 15.78
N TYR A 193 25.36 3.73 15.56
CA TYR A 193 24.39 4.02 16.63
C TYR A 193 23.87 2.75 17.32
N PHE A 194 23.92 1.59 16.66
CA PHE A 194 23.38 0.35 17.17
C PHE A 194 24.44 -0.76 17.16
N PRO A 195 24.45 -1.66 18.16
CA PRO A 195 25.39 -2.77 18.20
C PRO A 195 24.96 -3.87 17.22
N LEU A 196 25.01 -3.56 15.94
CA LEU A 196 24.70 -4.47 14.82
C LEU A 196 25.75 -4.29 13.73
N ARG A 197 25.83 -5.28 12.85
CA ARG A 197 26.62 -5.25 11.64
C ARG A 197 25.73 -5.67 10.46
N ILE A 198 25.79 -4.91 9.38
CA ILE A 198 25.07 -5.22 8.15
C ILE A 198 26.00 -6.01 7.24
N GLU A 199 25.74 -7.29 7.10
CA GLU A 199 26.55 -8.18 6.25
C GLU A 199 26.21 -8.01 4.77
N THR A 200 24.91 -7.78 4.46
CA THR A 200 24.43 -7.66 3.08
C THR A 200 23.24 -6.72 3.03
N TYR A 201 23.22 -5.82 2.05
CA TYR A 201 22.11 -4.98 1.70
C TYR A 201 22.09 -4.79 0.19
N GLU A 202 21.28 -5.56 -0.49
CA GLU A 202 21.23 -5.64 -1.96
C GLU A 202 19.83 -5.99 -2.46
N THR A 203 19.55 -5.72 -3.71
CA THR A 203 18.34 -6.21 -4.37
C THR A 203 18.44 -7.70 -4.63
N ILE A 204 17.31 -8.41 -4.51
CA ILE A 204 17.22 -9.84 -4.81
C ILE A 204 17.04 -10.00 -6.34
N PRO A 205 18.03 -10.52 -7.08
CA PRO A 205 17.91 -10.71 -8.51
C PRO A 205 16.70 -11.59 -8.88
N ASP A 206 16.03 -11.26 -9.99
CA ASP A 206 14.87 -11.99 -10.52
C ASP A 206 13.66 -12.10 -9.58
N SER A 207 13.60 -11.31 -8.52
CA SER A 207 12.43 -11.28 -7.62
C SER A 207 11.25 -10.49 -8.21
N GLY A 208 11.48 -9.68 -9.23
CA GLY A 208 10.44 -8.95 -9.95
C GLY A 208 9.54 -9.86 -10.79
N GLY A 209 8.23 -9.63 -10.77
CA GLY A 209 7.26 -10.38 -11.55
C GLY A 209 7.53 -10.26 -13.06
N ALA A 210 7.47 -11.40 -13.77
CA ALA A 210 7.70 -11.47 -15.21
C ALA A 210 6.51 -10.85 -16.00
N GLY A 211 6.83 -10.17 -17.11
CA GLY A 211 5.84 -9.58 -18.02
C GLY A 211 6.49 -8.94 -19.23
N ARG A 212 5.69 -8.30 -20.09
CA ARG A 212 6.22 -7.46 -21.18
C ARG A 212 7.13 -6.36 -20.61
N PHE A 213 6.71 -5.78 -19.51
CA PHE A 213 7.49 -4.95 -18.62
C PHE A 213 7.50 -5.61 -17.25
N ARG A 214 8.68 -5.85 -16.70
CA ARG A 214 8.81 -6.56 -15.43
C ARG A 214 8.42 -5.71 -14.24
N GLY A 215 8.00 -6.35 -13.15
CA GLY A 215 8.00 -5.74 -11.83
C GLY A 215 9.42 -5.43 -11.35
N GLY A 216 9.57 -4.46 -10.45
CA GLY A 216 10.83 -4.17 -9.78
C GLY A 216 11.25 -5.30 -8.84
N ASN A 217 12.55 -5.48 -8.65
CA ASN A 217 13.10 -6.42 -7.67
C ASN A 217 12.91 -5.89 -6.23
N ALA A 218 12.77 -6.82 -5.29
CA ALA A 218 12.71 -6.53 -3.86
C ALA A 218 14.10 -6.28 -3.28
#